data_125a272ee644713b4d3db82e55e3f085
#
_entry.id   125a272ee644713b4d3db82e55e3f085
#
_cell.length_a   1.000
_cell.length_b   1.000
_cell.length_c   1.000
_cell.angle_alpha   90.00
_cell.angle_beta   90.00
_cell.angle_gamma   90.00
#
_symmetry.space_group_name_H-M   'P 1'
#
loop_
_entity.id
_entity.type
_entity.pdbx_description
1 polymer ?
#
loop_
_entity_poly.entity_id
_entity_poly.type
_entity_poly.pdbx_seq_one_letter_code
_entity_poly.pdbx_strand_id
1 'polypeptide(L)'
;MTPRMAAGRTLAMGQDETTGSGRKVVDAPFGKALVELGAVRPDVVGLTADLGKYTDILPFRDAYPDRFFNVGMAEQNLVAVAAGLARTGKVPFATTYGVFATRRAYDFIAIALAHSHLNVKIIAGLPGLTTGYGGTHQAIEDLALMRMIPGLTIIDPCDATEIAAATHAIAAHDGPVYMRLLRGAVPVVLDPGYVFQIGKARLLRQGTDVGIISTGFMTERALDAAALLQPRGISVGVLHVPTIKPFDTEAVATFAASVGQVVTAENHVIVGGLASLVVETLFDAGISSKVTRIGLPDRYIECGAVPTLQTRYGLTTGAIVDRIEALR
;
A
#
# COMPACT_ATOMS: atom_id res chain seq x y z
N MET A 1 35.85 14.44 -1.76
CA MET A 1 34.72 15.33 -1.47
C MET A 1 33.45 14.50 -1.38
N THR A 2 32.94 14.27 -0.18
CA THR A 2 31.69 13.53 0.05
C THR A 2 30.53 14.45 -0.35
N PRO A 3 29.58 14.00 -1.20
CA PRO A 3 28.45 14.84 -1.56
C PRO A 3 27.65 15.17 -0.30
N ARG A 4 27.45 16.44 -0.02
CA ARG A 4 26.52 16.90 1.03
C ARG A 4 25.11 16.45 0.63
N MET A 5 24.55 15.52 1.39
CA MET A 5 23.13 15.15 1.23
C MET A 5 22.26 16.35 1.60
N ALA A 6 21.34 16.72 0.72
CA ALA A 6 20.35 17.73 1.03
C ALA A 6 19.48 17.27 2.21
N ALA A 7 19.24 18.16 3.16
CA ALA A 7 18.46 17.87 4.35
C ALA A 7 17.05 17.36 3.96
N GLY A 8 16.68 16.20 4.49
CA GLY A 8 15.34 15.60 4.28
C GLY A 8 15.27 14.44 3.30
N ARG A 9 16.33 14.07 2.59
CA ARG A 9 16.33 12.98 1.60
C ARG A 9 17.05 11.75 2.12
N THR A 10 16.40 10.60 2.16
CA THR A 10 17.02 9.31 2.47
C THR A 10 17.20 8.50 1.20
N LEU A 11 18.39 7.89 1.03
CA LEU A 11 18.73 6.98 -0.09
C LEU A 11 17.80 5.75 -0.22
N ALA A 12 16.92 5.52 0.77
CA ALA A 12 16.03 4.37 0.81
C ALA A 12 14.78 4.50 -0.09
N MET A 13 14.46 5.70 -0.55
CA MET A 13 13.37 5.95 -1.49
C MET A 13 13.98 6.31 -2.83
N GLY A 14 13.70 5.56 -3.85
CA GLY A 14 14.04 5.88 -5.23
C GLY A 14 13.29 7.14 -5.66
N GLN A 15 13.85 8.30 -5.33
CA GLN A 15 13.21 9.59 -5.54
C GLN A 15 12.99 9.92 -7.01
N ASP A 16 13.81 9.34 -7.88
CA ASP A 16 13.78 9.66 -9.32
C ASP A 16 12.61 8.98 -10.05
N GLU A 17 12.11 7.85 -9.58
CA GLU A 17 10.97 7.17 -10.23
C GLU A 17 9.60 7.68 -9.75
N THR A 18 9.47 8.15 -8.51
CA THR A 18 8.21 8.77 -8.04
C THR A 18 8.06 10.23 -8.51
N THR A 19 9.17 10.89 -8.87
CA THR A 19 9.20 12.26 -9.40
C THR A 19 9.45 12.33 -10.90
N GLY A 20 9.95 11.25 -11.51
CA GLY A 20 10.23 11.16 -12.96
C GLY A 20 9.00 11.17 -13.86
N SER A 21 7.81 10.95 -13.30
CA SER A 21 6.53 11.02 -14.04
C SER A 21 6.06 12.46 -14.32
N GLY A 22 6.75 13.48 -13.80
CA GLY A 22 6.32 14.88 -13.89
C GLY A 22 5.06 15.23 -13.08
N ARG A 23 4.57 14.29 -12.25
CA ARG A 23 3.40 14.49 -11.40
C ARG A 23 3.72 15.38 -10.19
N LYS A 24 2.71 16.13 -9.75
CA LYS A 24 2.75 16.84 -8.47
C LYS A 24 2.96 15.82 -7.33
N VAL A 25 3.74 16.20 -6.33
CA VAL A 25 3.97 15.39 -5.13
C VAL A 25 3.45 16.10 -3.88
N VAL A 26 3.08 15.32 -2.88
CA VAL A 26 2.71 15.82 -1.54
C VAL A 26 3.67 15.18 -0.54
N ASP A 27 4.34 16.01 0.24
CA ASP A 27 5.19 15.57 1.33
C ASP A 27 4.35 15.08 2.52
N ALA A 28 4.69 13.88 3.04
CA ALA A 28 4.09 13.28 4.21
C ALA A 28 2.53 13.34 4.24
N PRO A 29 1.83 12.82 3.20
CA PRO A 29 0.38 12.94 3.09
C PRO A 29 -0.35 12.31 4.29
N PHE A 30 0.15 11.18 4.80
CA PHE A 30 -0.37 10.52 6.01
C PHE A 30 -0.26 11.42 7.24
N GLY A 31 0.93 11.97 7.49
CA GLY A 31 1.16 12.80 8.68
C GLY A 31 0.30 14.04 8.69
N LYS A 32 0.12 14.69 7.52
CA LYS A 32 -0.76 15.85 7.36
C LYS A 32 -2.22 15.50 7.62
N ALA A 33 -2.73 14.45 7.00
CA ALA A 33 -4.09 13.97 7.22
C ALA A 33 -4.33 13.59 8.69
N LEU A 34 -3.34 12.99 9.35
CA LEU A 34 -3.45 12.64 10.77
C LEU A 34 -3.48 13.87 11.67
N VAL A 35 -2.76 14.95 11.32
CA VAL A 35 -2.84 16.24 12.03
C VAL A 35 -4.24 16.85 11.90
N GLU A 36 -4.79 16.89 10.67
CA GLU A 36 -6.14 17.39 10.41
C GLU A 36 -7.19 16.57 11.19
N LEU A 37 -7.07 15.25 11.17
CA LEU A 37 -7.92 14.35 11.93
C LEU A 37 -7.82 14.60 13.44
N GLY A 38 -6.60 14.77 13.95
CA GLY A 38 -6.33 15.05 15.37
C GLY A 38 -6.95 16.33 15.88
N ALA A 39 -7.19 17.31 15.02
CA ALA A 39 -7.85 18.57 15.38
C ALA A 39 -9.33 18.38 15.76
N VAL A 40 -10.00 17.40 15.15
CA VAL A 40 -11.44 17.13 15.33
C VAL A 40 -11.73 15.84 16.11
N ARG A 41 -10.70 15.00 16.33
CA ARG A 41 -10.80 13.69 17.01
C ARG A 41 -9.76 13.61 18.16
N PRO A 42 -10.14 14.04 19.39
CA PRO A 42 -9.23 14.00 20.55
C PRO A 42 -8.94 12.58 21.06
N ASP A 43 -9.67 11.59 20.61
CA ASP A 43 -9.46 10.18 20.85
C ASP A 43 -8.35 9.56 20.01
N VAL A 44 -7.96 10.21 18.90
CA VAL A 44 -6.86 9.76 18.05
C VAL A 44 -5.51 9.98 18.74
N VAL A 45 -4.69 8.93 18.78
CA VAL A 45 -3.34 8.94 19.35
C VAL A 45 -2.35 8.31 18.37
N GLY A 46 -1.12 8.83 18.34
CA GLY A 46 -0.05 8.35 17.48
C GLY A 46 0.99 7.53 18.25
N LEU A 47 1.42 6.42 17.70
CA LEU A 47 2.49 5.59 18.27
C LEU A 47 3.55 5.25 17.23
N THR A 48 4.79 5.07 17.67
CA THR A 48 5.87 4.59 16.82
C THR A 48 6.82 3.65 17.57
N ALA A 49 7.43 2.71 16.84
CA ALA A 49 8.54 1.89 17.32
C ALA A 49 9.88 2.49 16.86
N ASP A 50 10.15 3.73 17.29
CA ASP A 50 11.37 4.52 17.00
C ASP A 50 11.62 4.79 15.49
N LEU A 51 10.60 4.68 14.67
CA LEU A 51 10.65 4.90 13.22
C LEU A 51 9.81 6.11 12.76
N GLY A 52 9.43 7.01 13.69
CA GLY A 52 8.51 8.11 13.40
C GLY A 52 8.93 9.00 12.22
N LYS A 53 10.24 9.27 12.06
CA LYS A 53 10.80 10.00 10.90
C LYS A 53 10.56 9.27 9.57
N TYR A 54 10.52 7.94 9.61
CA TYR A 54 10.46 7.08 8.43
C TYR A 54 9.06 6.53 8.15
N THR A 55 8.06 6.96 8.92
CA THR A 55 6.65 6.62 8.76
C THR A 55 5.75 7.85 8.73
N ASP A 56 6.35 9.03 8.50
CA ASP A 56 5.70 10.33 8.35
C ASP A 56 4.75 10.74 9.50
N ILE A 57 4.89 10.13 10.70
CA ILE A 57 4.03 10.45 11.84
C ILE A 57 4.50 11.67 12.65
N LEU A 58 5.72 12.16 12.41
CA LEU A 58 6.27 13.28 13.19
C LEU A 58 5.44 14.57 13.13
N PRO A 59 4.77 14.94 12.02
CA PRO A 59 3.86 16.08 12.03
C PRO A 59 2.77 15.98 13.11
N PHE A 60 2.25 14.78 13.36
CA PHE A 60 1.27 14.55 14.44
C PHE A 60 1.90 14.72 15.83
N ARG A 61 3.12 14.20 16.04
CA ARG A 61 3.87 14.42 17.29
C ARG A 61 4.04 15.91 17.59
N ASP A 62 4.44 16.68 16.57
CA ASP A 62 4.76 18.08 16.73
C ASP A 62 3.49 18.92 17.01
N ALA A 63 2.34 18.52 16.44
CA ALA A 63 1.06 19.16 16.69
C ALA A 63 0.40 18.72 18.01
N TYR A 64 0.59 17.47 18.41
CA TYR A 64 -0.10 16.86 19.57
C TYR A 64 0.87 16.01 20.42
N PRO A 65 1.88 16.61 21.09
CA PRO A 65 2.92 15.87 21.82
C PRO A 65 2.35 15.01 22.96
N ASP A 66 1.28 15.44 23.62
CA ASP A 66 0.64 14.69 24.72
C ASP A 66 -0.17 13.48 24.23
N ARG A 67 -0.35 13.33 22.93
CA ARG A 67 -1.05 12.21 22.29
C ARG A 67 -0.12 11.36 21.42
N PHE A 68 1.18 11.47 21.62
CA PHE A 68 2.18 10.74 20.86
C PHE A 68 3.08 9.93 21.79
N PHE A 69 3.31 8.66 21.43
CA PHE A 69 4.10 7.71 22.22
C PHE A 69 5.16 7.03 21.35
N ASN A 70 6.42 7.11 21.76
CA ASN A 70 7.50 6.31 21.20
C ASN A 70 7.83 5.17 22.17
N VAL A 71 7.61 3.93 21.76
CA VAL A 71 7.82 2.74 22.59
C VAL A 71 9.18 2.09 22.40
N GLY A 72 10.06 2.71 21.61
CA GLY A 72 11.35 2.14 21.22
C GLY A 72 11.20 1.07 20.13
N MET A 73 12.31 0.48 19.69
CA MET A 73 12.36 -0.59 18.68
C MET A 73 11.81 -1.92 19.23
N ALA A 74 10.51 -1.93 19.55
CA ALA A 74 9.80 -3.04 20.18
C ALA A 74 8.40 -3.18 19.59
N GLU A 75 8.29 -3.78 18.40
CA GLU A 75 7.06 -3.81 17.61
C GLU A 75 5.94 -4.61 18.29
N GLN A 76 6.28 -5.66 19.04
CA GLN A 76 5.30 -6.39 19.86
C GLN A 76 4.72 -5.49 20.95
N ASN A 77 5.58 -4.72 21.63
CA ASN A 77 5.15 -3.73 22.62
C ASN A 77 4.34 -2.60 21.99
N LEU A 78 4.70 -2.14 20.78
CA LEU A 78 3.92 -1.16 20.01
C LEU A 78 2.46 -1.61 19.86
N VAL A 79 2.26 -2.85 19.42
CA VAL A 79 0.92 -3.42 19.23
C VAL A 79 0.20 -3.63 20.57
N ALA A 80 0.91 -4.12 21.60
CA ALA A 80 0.32 -4.32 22.94
C ALA A 80 -0.12 -3.00 23.59
N VAL A 81 0.70 -1.95 23.50
CA VAL A 81 0.34 -0.60 24.00
C VAL A 81 -0.83 -0.03 23.23
N ALA A 82 -0.84 -0.16 21.89
CA ALA A 82 -1.96 0.27 21.05
C ALA A 82 -3.25 -0.47 21.42
N ALA A 83 -3.19 -1.79 21.67
CA ALA A 83 -4.33 -2.57 22.14
C ALA A 83 -4.86 -2.06 23.50
N GLY A 84 -3.96 -1.76 24.44
CA GLY A 84 -4.32 -1.19 25.74
C GLY A 84 -5.03 0.16 25.61
N LEU A 85 -4.49 1.06 24.77
CA LEU A 85 -5.09 2.37 24.50
C LEU A 85 -6.46 2.26 23.83
N ALA A 86 -6.62 1.32 22.88
CA ALA A 86 -7.91 1.09 22.24
C ALA A 86 -8.98 0.64 23.26
N ARG A 87 -8.62 -0.18 24.25
CA ARG A 87 -9.53 -0.60 25.35
C ARG A 87 -9.95 0.56 26.25
N THR A 88 -9.23 1.68 26.23
CA THR A 88 -9.63 2.92 26.93
C THR A 88 -10.44 3.89 26.07
N GLY A 89 -10.88 3.47 24.89
CA GLY A 89 -11.67 4.30 23.95
C GLY A 89 -10.83 5.20 23.07
N LYS A 90 -9.51 5.00 22.98
CA LYS A 90 -8.66 5.70 22.00
C LYS A 90 -8.65 5.01 20.65
N VAL A 91 -8.27 5.75 19.60
CA VAL A 91 -8.04 5.25 18.25
C VAL A 91 -6.56 5.38 17.93
N PRO A 92 -5.74 4.34 18.24
CA PRO A 92 -4.31 4.39 18.03
C PRO A 92 -3.94 4.20 16.56
N PHE A 93 -3.06 5.10 16.05
CA PHE A 93 -2.32 4.93 14.80
C PHE A 93 -0.90 4.51 15.16
N ALA A 94 -0.60 3.23 15.02
CA ALA A 94 0.67 2.62 15.41
C ALA A 94 1.54 2.41 14.17
N THR A 95 2.70 3.08 14.11
CA THR A 95 3.55 3.12 12.91
C THR A 95 4.86 2.39 13.10
N THR A 96 5.21 1.55 12.14
CA THR A 96 6.53 0.92 11.99
C THR A 96 6.73 0.52 10.52
N TYR A 97 7.86 -0.12 10.16
CA TYR A 97 8.00 -0.70 8.83
C TYR A 97 7.12 -1.94 8.65
N GLY A 98 6.61 -2.14 7.44
CA GLY A 98 5.75 -3.27 7.11
C GLY A 98 6.38 -4.62 7.48
N VAL A 99 7.66 -4.80 7.19
CA VAL A 99 8.42 -6.01 7.55
C VAL A 99 8.45 -6.28 9.05
N PHE A 100 8.51 -5.23 9.87
CA PHE A 100 8.56 -5.38 11.33
C PHE A 100 7.18 -5.54 11.94
N ALA A 101 6.18 -4.83 11.40
CA ALA A 101 4.79 -5.05 11.78
C ALA A 101 4.36 -6.51 11.55
N THR A 102 4.71 -7.05 10.39
CA THR A 102 4.27 -8.39 9.99
C THR A 102 5.09 -9.50 10.64
N ARG A 103 6.41 -9.51 10.49
CA ARG A 103 7.24 -10.64 10.95
C ARG A 103 7.44 -10.68 12.46
N ARG A 104 7.56 -9.50 13.12
CA ARG A 104 7.83 -9.44 14.56
C ARG A 104 6.58 -9.39 15.42
N ALA A 105 5.52 -8.70 14.96
CA ALA A 105 4.33 -8.46 15.74
C ALA A 105 3.09 -9.24 15.25
N TYR A 106 3.26 -10.23 14.36
CA TYR A 106 2.17 -10.98 13.74
C TYR A 106 1.18 -11.53 14.76
N ASP A 107 1.67 -12.28 15.74
CA ASP A 107 0.85 -12.89 16.78
C ASP A 107 0.12 -11.84 17.62
N PHE A 108 0.78 -10.73 17.95
CA PHE A 108 0.18 -9.63 18.68
C PHE A 108 -0.94 -8.95 17.87
N ILE A 109 -0.77 -8.78 16.56
CA ILE A 109 -1.82 -8.25 15.68
C ILE A 109 -2.98 -9.25 15.62
N ALA A 110 -2.68 -10.53 15.44
CA ALA A 110 -3.72 -11.57 15.33
C ALA A 110 -4.54 -11.69 16.62
N ILE A 111 -3.89 -11.79 17.77
CA ILE A 111 -4.57 -12.11 19.04
C ILE A 111 -5.00 -10.85 19.78
N ALA A 112 -4.10 -9.86 19.95
CA ALA A 112 -4.45 -8.69 20.74
C ALA A 112 -5.38 -7.73 19.98
N LEU A 113 -5.26 -7.63 18.65
CA LEU A 113 -6.10 -6.70 17.87
C LEU A 113 -7.25 -7.41 17.17
N ALA A 114 -6.96 -8.35 16.27
CA ALA A 114 -7.99 -8.89 15.37
C ALA A 114 -8.96 -9.81 16.10
N HIS A 115 -8.49 -10.76 16.90
CA HIS A 115 -9.35 -11.62 17.71
C HIS A 115 -10.23 -10.82 18.69
N SER A 116 -9.69 -9.75 19.27
CA SER A 116 -10.40 -8.86 20.19
C SER A 116 -11.17 -7.74 19.50
N HIS A 117 -11.13 -7.66 18.16
CA HIS A 117 -11.75 -6.63 17.33
C HIS A 117 -11.46 -5.20 17.82
N LEU A 118 -10.20 -4.91 18.19
CA LEU A 118 -9.83 -3.61 18.72
C LEU A 118 -9.61 -2.58 17.61
N ASN A 119 -10.06 -1.38 17.84
CA ASN A 119 -9.99 -0.26 16.90
C ASN A 119 -8.57 0.35 16.84
N VAL A 120 -7.62 -0.39 16.28
CA VAL A 120 -6.22 0.01 16.11
C VAL A 120 -5.85 0.06 14.63
N LYS A 121 -5.10 1.10 14.23
CA LYS A 121 -4.62 1.31 12.87
C LYS A 121 -3.12 1.06 12.82
N ILE A 122 -2.71 -0.06 12.23
CA ILE A 122 -1.29 -0.38 11.97
C ILE A 122 -0.91 0.25 10.64
N ILE A 123 0.01 1.20 10.68
CA ILE A 123 0.50 1.92 9.50
C ILE A 123 1.90 1.43 9.16
N ALA A 124 2.00 0.76 8.03
CA ALA A 124 3.14 -0.05 7.63
C ALA A 124 4.00 0.66 6.56
N GLY A 125 5.03 1.36 6.98
CA GLY A 125 5.96 2.02 6.08
C GLY A 125 6.84 1.05 5.31
N LEU A 126 7.40 1.47 4.18
CA LEU A 126 8.26 0.70 3.28
C LEU A 126 7.64 -0.62 2.81
N PRO A 127 6.43 -0.60 2.22
CA PRO A 127 5.79 -1.80 1.71
C PRO A 127 6.52 -2.35 0.48
N GLY A 128 6.60 -3.67 0.37
CA GLY A 128 7.18 -4.34 -0.79
C GLY A 128 8.62 -3.91 -1.09
N LEU A 129 8.92 -3.68 -2.35
CA LEU A 129 10.23 -3.24 -2.86
C LEU A 129 10.31 -1.71 -2.97
N THR A 130 10.14 -1.02 -1.83
CA THR A 130 10.31 0.44 -1.71
C THR A 130 11.52 0.84 -0.87
N THR A 131 12.38 -0.13 -0.54
CA THR A 131 13.65 0.08 0.14
C THR A 131 14.75 -0.79 -0.45
N GLY A 132 15.96 -0.29 -0.47
CA GLY A 132 17.15 -0.99 -0.98
C GLY A 132 17.90 -1.84 0.04
N TYR A 133 17.41 -2.00 1.27
CA TYR A 133 18.16 -2.65 2.37
C TYR A 133 18.06 -4.18 2.39
N GLY A 134 17.48 -4.80 1.36
CA GLY A 134 17.37 -6.25 1.25
C GLY A 134 16.28 -6.86 2.13
N GLY A 135 16.23 -8.19 2.17
CA GLY A 135 15.17 -8.97 2.78
C GLY A 135 14.90 -8.70 4.27
N THR A 136 15.81 -8.03 4.99
CA THR A 136 15.59 -7.61 6.38
C THR A 136 14.65 -6.42 6.53
N HIS A 137 14.46 -5.62 5.45
CA HIS A 137 13.67 -4.38 5.48
C HIS A 137 12.60 -4.32 4.38
N GLN A 138 12.58 -5.28 3.47
CA GLN A 138 11.60 -5.34 2.38
C GLN A 138 10.40 -6.19 2.81
N ALA A 139 9.23 -5.56 2.89
CA ALA A 139 7.98 -6.24 3.25
C ALA A 139 7.31 -6.79 1.98
N ILE A 140 7.92 -7.82 1.38
CA ILE A 140 7.48 -8.36 0.10
C ILE A 140 6.39 -9.42 0.22
N GLU A 141 6.11 -9.91 1.42
CA GLU A 141 5.10 -10.95 1.73
C GLU A 141 4.02 -10.49 2.71
N ASP A 142 4.00 -9.21 3.05
CA ASP A 142 3.16 -8.66 4.12
C ASP A 142 1.64 -8.79 3.83
N LEU A 143 1.20 -8.57 2.59
CA LEU A 143 -0.22 -8.74 2.24
C LEU A 143 -0.66 -10.20 2.44
N ALA A 144 0.16 -11.15 2.02
CA ALA A 144 -0.13 -12.58 2.18
C ALA A 144 -0.28 -12.94 3.67
N LEU A 145 0.68 -12.51 4.51
CA LEU A 145 0.64 -12.75 5.95
C LEU A 145 -0.58 -12.12 6.61
N MET A 146 -0.85 -10.85 6.32
CA MET A 146 -1.97 -10.13 6.94
C MET A 146 -3.33 -10.64 6.47
N ARG A 147 -3.47 -11.10 5.22
CA ARG A 147 -4.71 -11.69 4.70
C ARG A 147 -5.18 -12.88 5.53
N MET A 148 -4.26 -13.66 6.08
CA MET A 148 -4.58 -14.84 6.90
C MET A 148 -5.21 -14.51 8.25
N ILE A 149 -5.10 -13.27 8.74
CA ILE A 149 -5.68 -12.87 10.02
C ILE A 149 -7.18 -12.59 9.86
N PRO A 150 -8.10 -13.36 10.50
CA PRO A 150 -9.53 -13.10 10.44
C PRO A 150 -9.88 -11.71 11.00
N GLY A 151 -10.85 -11.01 10.39
CA GLY A 151 -11.34 -9.72 10.87
C GLY A 151 -10.41 -8.52 10.67
N LEU A 152 -9.19 -8.70 10.14
CA LEU A 152 -8.28 -7.60 9.83
C LEU A 152 -8.65 -6.96 8.48
N THR A 153 -8.83 -5.64 8.45
CA THR A 153 -8.97 -4.86 7.21
C THR A 153 -7.59 -4.51 6.67
N ILE A 154 -7.38 -4.64 5.33
CA ILE A 154 -6.07 -4.42 4.70
C ILE A 154 -6.21 -3.43 3.55
N ILE A 155 -5.40 -2.37 3.58
CA ILE A 155 -5.44 -1.27 2.61
C ILE A 155 -4.04 -1.03 2.04
N ASP A 156 -3.95 -0.84 0.72
CA ASP A 156 -2.73 -0.53 -0.03
C ASP A 156 -3.00 0.67 -0.95
N PRO A 157 -2.93 1.91 -0.43
CA PRO A 157 -3.22 3.12 -1.20
C PRO A 157 -2.18 3.38 -2.28
N CYS A 158 -2.61 3.95 -3.41
CA CYS A 158 -1.74 4.15 -4.57
C CYS A 158 -1.02 5.49 -4.62
N ASP A 159 -1.54 6.53 -3.95
CA ASP A 159 -1.04 7.90 -4.10
C ASP A 159 -1.29 8.78 -2.85
N ALA A 160 -0.87 10.03 -2.94
CA ALA A 160 -1.03 10.99 -1.84
C ALA A 160 -2.50 11.33 -1.54
N THR A 161 -3.35 11.41 -2.57
CA THR A 161 -4.78 11.70 -2.42
C THR A 161 -5.48 10.57 -1.67
N GLU A 162 -5.19 9.34 -2.08
CA GLU A 162 -5.80 8.16 -1.46
C GLU A 162 -5.28 7.90 -0.05
N ILE A 163 -3.99 8.14 0.22
CA ILE A 163 -3.44 8.04 1.59
C ILE A 163 -4.18 8.98 2.53
N ALA A 164 -4.40 10.23 2.14
CA ALA A 164 -5.13 11.18 2.96
C ALA A 164 -6.59 10.73 3.17
N ALA A 165 -7.30 10.39 2.12
CA ALA A 165 -8.69 9.93 2.18
C ALA A 165 -8.83 8.63 3.01
N ALA A 166 -7.92 7.66 2.81
CA ALA A 166 -7.89 6.42 3.56
C ALA A 166 -7.63 6.65 5.05
N THR A 167 -6.74 7.60 5.42
CA THR A 167 -6.46 7.95 6.82
C THR A 167 -7.72 8.39 7.56
N HIS A 168 -8.55 9.23 6.94
CA HIS A 168 -9.85 9.62 7.51
C HIS A 168 -10.84 8.45 7.55
N ALA A 169 -10.92 7.67 6.47
CA ALA A 169 -11.85 6.55 6.40
C ALA A 169 -11.55 5.45 7.45
N ILE A 170 -10.27 5.10 7.64
CA ILE A 170 -9.91 4.10 8.65
C ILE A 170 -10.11 4.58 10.07
N ALA A 171 -9.99 5.89 10.34
CA ALA A 171 -10.30 6.44 11.65
C ALA A 171 -11.79 6.32 12.01
N ALA A 172 -12.66 6.35 11.02
CA ALA A 172 -14.11 6.16 11.19
C ALA A 172 -14.52 4.67 11.19
N HIS A 173 -13.66 3.79 10.68
CA HIS A 173 -13.90 2.35 10.66
C HIS A 173 -13.67 1.73 12.04
N ASP A 174 -14.64 1.02 12.58
CA ASP A 174 -14.49 0.25 13.81
C ASP A 174 -13.81 -1.10 13.50
N GLY A 175 -12.72 -1.37 14.22
CA GLY A 175 -11.94 -2.59 14.05
C GLY A 175 -10.49 -2.36 13.62
N PRO A 176 -9.69 -3.46 13.59
CA PRO A 176 -8.27 -3.40 13.28
C PRO A 176 -8.03 -3.20 11.79
N VAL A 177 -7.08 -2.33 11.48
CA VAL A 177 -6.66 -2.04 10.09
C VAL A 177 -5.16 -2.18 9.96
N TYR A 178 -4.70 -2.80 8.89
CA TYR A 178 -3.34 -2.75 8.37
C TYR A 178 -3.35 -1.91 7.10
N MET A 179 -2.65 -0.77 7.09
CA MET A 179 -2.52 0.08 5.92
C MET A 179 -1.06 0.20 5.52
N ARG A 180 -0.74 -0.15 4.28
CA ARG A 180 0.56 0.12 3.67
C ARG A 180 0.74 1.62 3.47
N LEU A 181 1.95 2.12 3.67
CA LEU A 181 2.24 3.55 3.59
C LEU A 181 3.39 3.84 2.62
N LEU A 182 3.07 4.51 1.51
CA LEU A 182 4.05 5.28 0.74
C LEU A 182 4.36 6.55 1.53
N ARG A 183 5.63 6.93 1.63
CA ARG A 183 6.09 8.01 2.51
C ARG A 183 6.94 9.06 1.82
N GLY A 184 7.16 10.18 2.50
CA GLY A 184 7.93 11.31 1.99
C GLY A 184 7.17 12.03 0.89
N ALA A 185 7.82 12.35 -0.21
CA ALA A 185 7.21 12.98 -1.38
C ALA A 185 6.44 11.93 -2.20
N VAL A 186 5.13 11.86 -2.02
CA VAL A 186 4.25 10.88 -2.67
C VAL A 186 3.55 11.54 -3.86
N PRO A 187 3.53 10.89 -5.07
CA PRO A 187 2.86 11.45 -6.23
C PRO A 187 1.36 11.60 -6.04
N VAL A 188 0.76 12.53 -6.78
CA VAL A 188 -0.69 12.69 -6.94
C VAL A 188 -1.08 12.06 -8.27
N VAL A 189 -1.87 11.00 -8.22
CA VAL A 189 -2.33 10.20 -9.36
C VAL A 189 -3.84 10.34 -9.55
N LEU A 190 -4.56 10.29 -8.45
CA LEU A 190 -6.02 10.37 -8.42
C LEU A 190 -6.49 11.83 -8.34
N ASP A 191 -7.70 12.08 -8.84
CA ASP A 191 -8.30 13.40 -8.79
C ASP A 191 -8.52 13.89 -7.35
N PRO A 192 -8.43 15.21 -7.08
CA PRO A 192 -8.67 15.76 -5.74
C PRO A 192 -10.05 15.45 -5.15
N GLY A 193 -11.03 15.16 -6.01
CA GLY A 193 -12.39 14.75 -5.61
C GLY A 193 -12.56 13.25 -5.37
N TYR A 194 -11.48 12.48 -5.39
CA TYR A 194 -11.53 11.04 -5.15
C TYR A 194 -12.10 10.71 -3.76
N VAL A 195 -13.10 9.83 -3.75
CA VAL A 195 -13.71 9.33 -2.51
C VAL A 195 -13.27 7.89 -2.29
N PHE A 196 -12.50 7.69 -1.22
CA PHE A 196 -12.07 6.36 -0.78
C PHE A 196 -13.21 5.66 -0.02
N GLN A 197 -13.44 4.40 -0.35
CA GLN A 197 -14.39 3.53 0.34
C GLN A 197 -13.75 2.17 0.62
N ILE A 198 -13.72 1.77 1.89
CA ILE A 198 -13.22 0.44 2.29
C ILE A 198 -14.02 -0.65 1.58
N GLY A 199 -13.33 -1.61 0.98
CA GLY A 199 -13.94 -2.74 0.28
C GLY A 199 -14.42 -2.43 -1.14
N LYS A 200 -14.08 -1.25 -1.71
CA LYS A 200 -14.47 -0.88 -3.07
C LYS A 200 -13.26 -0.68 -3.97
N ALA A 201 -13.28 -1.34 -5.12
CA ALA A 201 -12.36 -1.12 -6.22
C ALA A 201 -12.82 0.08 -7.07
N ARG A 202 -11.87 0.68 -7.81
CA ARG A 202 -12.15 1.86 -8.64
C ARG A 202 -11.69 1.63 -10.07
N LEU A 203 -12.63 1.68 -11.03
CA LEU A 203 -12.29 1.70 -12.44
C LEU A 203 -11.73 3.09 -12.78
N LEU A 204 -10.42 3.13 -13.08
CA LEU A 204 -9.70 4.37 -13.41
C LEU A 204 -9.62 4.61 -14.91
N ARG A 205 -9.68 3.54 -15.72
CA ARG A 205 -9.62 3.61 -17.18
C ARG A 205 -10.41 2.47 -17.80
N GLN A 206 -11.20 2.79 -18.80
CA GLN A 206 -11.87 1.81 -19.66
C GLN A 206 -10.90 1.21 -20.67
N GLY A 207 -11.10 -0.05 -21.05
CA GLY A 207 -10.34 -0.78 -22.06
C GLY A 207 -10.94 -2.15 -22.31
N THR A 208 -10.65 -2.75 -23.46
CA THR A 208 -11.28 -4.00 -23.91
C THR A 208 -10.30 -5.14 -24.20
N ASP A 209 -9.06 -4.83 -24.61
CA ASP A 209 -8.11 -5.88 -25.01
C ASP A 209 -7.44 -6.51 -23.78
N VAL A 210 -6.95 -5.68 -22.86
CA VAL A 210 -6.27 -6.08 -21.63
C VAL A 210 -6.80 -5.29 -20.46
N GLY A 211 -7.14 -5.96 -19.37
CA GLY A 211 -7.48 -5.34 -18.08
C GLY A 211 -6.34 -5.48 -17.10
N ILE A 212 -5.79 -4.35 -16.62
CA ILE A 212 -4.83 -4.36 -15.51
C ILE A 212 -5.59 -4.18 -14.21
N ILE A 213 -5.47 -5.14 -13.29
CA ILE A 213 -5.93 -5.04 -11.91
C ILE A 213 -4.70 -4.75 -11.03
N SER A 214 -4.69 -3.61 -10.37
CA SER A 214 -3.51 -3.11 -9.65
C SER A 214 -3.81 -2.65 -8.24
N THR A 215 -2.80 -2.63 -7.37
CA THR A 215 -2.87 -2.09 -6.01
C THR A 215 -1.62 -1.27 -5.69
N GLY A 216 -1.73 -0.39 -4.70
CA GLY A 216 -0.61 0.46 -4.27
C GLY A 216 0.00 1.25 -5.42
N PHE A 217 1.27 1.58 -5.33
CA PHE A 217 1.96 2.38 -6.34
C PHE A 217 2.01 1.76 -7.75
N MET A 218 1.74 0.46 -7.88
CA MET A 218 1.67 -0.17 -9.20
C MET A 218 0.50 0.37 -10.04
N THR A 219 -0.48 1.03 -9.42
CA THR A 219 -1.60 1.67 -10.13
C THR A 219 -1.14 2.87 -10.97
N GLU A 220 -0.24 3.69 -10.47
CA GLU A 220 0.38 4.76 -11.27
C GLU A 220 1.01 4.19 -12.52
N ARG A 221 1.82 3.15 -12.36
CA ARG A 221 2.53 2.50 -13.47
C ARG A 221 1.61 1.80 -14.46
N ALA A 222 0.50 1.25 -13.97
CA ALA A 222 -0.54 0.66 -14.82
C ALA A 222 -1.23 1.71 -15.69
N LEU A 223 -1.54 2.89 -15.13
CA LEU A 223 -2.12 4.01 -15.87
C LEU A 223 -1.15 4.55 -16.93
N ASP A 224 0.11 4.72 -16.58
CA ASP A 224 1.15 5.18 -17.51
C ASP A 224 1.39 4.14 -18.64
N ALA A 225 1.41 2.86 -18.31
CA ALA A 225 1.53 1.79 -19.31
C ALA A 225 0.32 1.78 -20.27
N ALA A 226 -0.89 1.93 -19.73
CA ALA A 226 -2.10 2.02 -20.53
C ALA A 226 -2.09 3.23 -21.50
N ALA A 227 -1.54 4.38 -21.05
CA ALA A 227 -1.36 5.55 -21.90
C ALA A 227 -0.34 5.33 -23.03
N LEU A 228 0.78 4.64 -22.74
CA LEU A 228 1.81 4.30 -23.73
C LEU A 228 1.35 3.25 -24.76
N LEU A 229 0.44 2.35 -24.38
CA LEU A 229 -0.08 1.29 -25.24
C LEU A 229 -1.21 1.76 -26.16
N GLN A 230 -1.96 2.81 -25.77
CA GLN A 230 -3.07 3.34 -26.58
C GLN A 230 -2.65 3.74 -28.01
N PRO A 231 -1.56 4.52 -28.26
CA PRO A 231 -1.14 4.88 -29.62
C PRO A 231 -0.63 3.66 -30.40
N ARG A 232 -0.36 2.53 -29.74
CA ARG A 232 0.01 1.25 -30.37
C ARG A 232 -1.20 0.39 -30.71
N GLY A 233 -2.42 0.91 -30.55
CA GLY A 233 -3.68 0.22 -30.87
C GLY A 233 -4.05 -0.87 -29.86
N ILE A 234 -3.60 -0.76 -28.60
CA ILE A 234 -3.95 -1.69 -27.51
C ILE A 234 -4.83 -0.97 -26.51
N SER A 235 -6.08 -1.43 -26.40
CA SER A 235 -7.09 -0.88 -25.49
C SER A 235 -6.93 -1.49 -24.10
N VAL A 236 -6.28 -0.74 -23.18
CA VAL A 236 -5.98 -1.21 -21.83
C VAL A 236 -6.91 -0.54 -20.81
N GLY A 237 -7.69 -1.36 -20.08
CA GLY A 237 -8.44 -0.92 -18.90
C GLY A 237 -7.59 -1.02 -17.63
N VAL A 238 -7.89 -0.19 -16.63
CA VAL A 238 -7.21 -0.21 -15.32
C VAL A 238 -8.24 -0.17 -14.19
N LEU A 239 -8.29 -1.26 -13.41
CA LEU A 239 -9.04 -1.36 -12.17
C LEU A 239 -8.07 -1.26 -10.99
N HIS A 240 -8.22 -0.22 -10.17
CA HIS A 240 -7.48 -0.06 -8.94
C HIS A 240 -8.21 -0.71 -7.77
N VAL A 241 -7.49 -1.51 -6.98
CA VAL A 241 -8.01 -2.22 -5.81
C VAL A 241 -7.26 -1.78 -4.57
N PRO A 242 -7.69 -0.70 -3.90
CA PRO A 242 -7.00 -0.17 -2.72
C PRO A 242 -7.26 -0.99 -1.45
N THR A 243 -8.34 -1.77 -1.42
CA THR A 243 -8.67 -2.62 -0.28
C THR A 243 -8.46 -4.09 -0.64
N ILE A 244 -7.45 -4.70 -0.01
CA ILE A 244 -7.13 -6.11 -0.19
C ILE A 244 -8.06 -7.00 0.64
N LYS A 245 -8.55 -6.47 1.77
CA LYS A 245 -9.50 -7.16 2.64
C LYS A 245 -10.36 -6.12 3.41
N PRO A 246 -11.70 -6.16 3.27
CA PRO A 246 -12.47 -7.03 2.37
C PRO A 246 -12.20 -6.74 0.89
N PHE A 247 -12.24 -7.77 0.05
CA PHE A 247 -11.96 -7.65 -1.39
C PHE A 247 -13.25 -7.38 -2.17
N ASP A 248 -13.21 -6.50 -3.18
CA ASP A 248 -14.35 -6.22 -4.06
C ASP A 248 -14.46 -7.26 -5.18
N THR A 249 -14.92 -8.46 -4.82
CA THR A 249 -15.03 -9.59 -5.75
C THR A 249 -15.95 -9.30 -6.92
N GLU A 250 -17.04 -8.55 -6.69
CA GLU A 250 -18.00 -8.17 -7.73
C GLU A 250 -17.38 -7.27 -8.79
N ALA A 251 -16.71 -6.20 -8.37
CA ALA A 251 -16.03 -5.29 -9.29
C ALA A 251 -14.91 -5.98 -10.08
N VAL A 252 -14.14 -6.83 -9.42
CA VAL A 252 -13.05 -7.61 -10.05
C VAL A 252 -13.59 -8.60 -11.06
N ALA A 253 -14.63 -9.35 -10.72
CA ALA A 253 -15.27 -10.30 -11.64
C ALA A 253 -15.89 -9.60 -12.85
N THR A 254 -16.64 -8.52 -12.62
CA THR A 254 -17.27 -7.71 -13.69
C THR A 254 -16.21 -7.14 -14.64
N PHE A 255 -15.14 -6.55 -14.09
CA PHE A 255 -14.05 -6.01 -14.89
C PHE A 255 -13.33 -7.09 -15.69
N ALA A 256 -13.02 -8.22 -15.07
CA ALA A 256 -12.34 -9.33 -15.75
C ALA A 256 -13.16 -9.92 -16.90
N ALA A 257 -14.51 -9.97 -16.76
CA ALA A 257 -15.40 -10.42 -17.81
C ALA A 257 -15.53 -9.42 -18.98
N SER A 258 -15.18 -8.16 -18.78
CA SER A 258 -15.28 -7.10 -19.80
C SER A 258 -14.04 -6.92 -20.69
N VAL A 259 -12.97 -7.68 -20.43
CA VAL A 259 -11.67 -7.56 -21.14
C VAL A 259 -11.25 -8.90 -21.73
N GLY A 260 -10.40 -8.86 -22.77
CA GLY A 260 -9.91 -10.07 -23.45
C GLY A 260 -8.99 -10.93 -22.58
N GLN A 261 -8.17 -10.31 -21.72
CA GLN A 261 -7.30 -10.99 -20.76
C GLN A 261 -6.96 -10.09 -19.57
N VAL A 262 -6.59 -10.69 -18.45
CA VAL A 262 -6.29 -10.00 -17.20
C VAL A 262 -4.80 -9.99 -16.93
N VAL A 263 -4.29 -8.83 -16.50
CA VAL A 263 -2.94 -8.65 -15.94
C VAL A 263 -3.11 -8.16 -14.51
N THR A 264 -2.46 -8.80 -13.52
CA THR A 264 -2.37 -8.26 -12.16
C THR A 264 -1.05 -7.56 -11.95
N ALA A 265 -1.04 -6.42 -11.24
CA ALA A 265 0.16 -5.66 -10.94
C ALA A 265 0.22 -5.28 -9.46
N GLU A 266 1.22 -5.83 -8.76
CA GLU A 266 1.40 -5.65 -7.31
C GLU A 266 2.87 -5.53 -6.92
N ASN A 267 3.16 -4.70 -5.91
CA ASN A 267 4.48 -4.64 -5.27
C ASN A 267 4.54 -5.65 -4.10
N HIS A 268 4.50 -6.91 -4.45
CA HIS A 268 4.45 -8.04 -3.52
C HIS A 268 4.93 -9.30 -4.25
N VAL A 269 5.32 -10.35 -3.54
CA VAL A 269 5.53 -11.66 -4.18
C VAL A 269 4.24 -12.13 -4.83
N ILE A 270 4.35 -12.80 -5.99
CA ILE A 270 3.17 -13.27 -6.76
C ILE A 270 2.36 -14.36 -6.07
N VAL A 271 2.72 -14.73 -4.84
CA VAL A 271 2.06 -15.75 -4.02
C VAL A 271 1.33 -15.08 -2.87
N GLY A 272 0.04 -15.36 -2.73
CA GLY A 272 -0.78 -14.91 -1.59
C GLY A 272 -1.23 -13.43 -1.61
N GLY A 273 -0.74 -12.61 -2.57
CA GLY A 273 -1.12 -11.20 -2.72
C GLY A 273 -2.36 -10.97 -3.59
N LEU A 274 -2.36 -9.85 -4.33
CA LEU A 274 -3.46 -9.44 -5.22
C LEU A 274 -3.74 -10.48 -6.31
N ALA A 275 -2.68 -11.01 -6.95
CA ALA A 275 -2.83 -11.99 -8.01
C ALA A 275 -3.59 -13.24 -7.54
N SER A 276 -3.31 -13.71 -6.33
CA SER A 276 -4.02 -14.87 -5.75
C SER A 276 -5.50 -14.55 -5.52
N LEU A 277 -5.82 -13.36 -4.97
CA LEU A 277 -7.21 -12.92 -4.78
C LEU A 277 -7.99 -12.83 -6.09
N VAL A 278 -7.35 -12.28 -7.13
CA VAL A 278 -7.97 -12.20 -8.45
C VAL A 278 -8.28 -13.59 -8.99
N VAL A 279 -7.32 -14.52 -8.93
CA VAL A 279 -7.53 -15.91 -9.41
C VAL A 279 -8.60 -16.63 -8.60
N GLU A 280 -8.60 -16.52 -7.27
CA GLU A 280 -9.63 -17.05 -6.37
C GLU A 280 -11.02 -16.50 -6.77
N THR A 281 -11.12 -15.18 -6.95
CA THR A 281 -12.38 -14.51 -7.36
C THR A 281 -12.90 -14.98 -8.71
N LEU A 282 -12.02 -15.11 -9.72
CA LEU A 282 -12.41 -15.57 -11.05
C LEU A 282 -12.87 -17.01 -11.03
N PHE A 283 -12.20 -17.86 -10.25
CA PHE A 283 -12.58 -19.28 -10.07
C PHE A 283 -13.97 -19.36 -9.43
N ASP A 284 -14.20 -18.66 -8.32
CA ASP A 284 -15.48 -18.68 -7.61
C ASP A 284 -16.63 -18.12 -8.45
N ALA A 285 -16.35 -17.14 -9.32
CA ALA A 285 -17.31 -16.55 -10.24
C ALA A 285 -17.54 -17.38 -11.52
N GLY A 286 -16.81 -18.50 -11.73
CA GLY A 286 -16.87 -19.31 -12.95
C GLY A 286 -16.35 -18.57 -14.21
N ILE A 287 -15.49 -17.58 -14.05
CA ILE A 287 -14.92 -16.79 -15.15
C ILE A 287 -13.62 -17.43 -15.62
N SER A 288 -13.59 -17.86 -16.88
CA SER A 288 -12.39 -18.35 -17.53
C SER A 288 -11.66 -17.19 -18.21
N SER A 289 -10.56 -16.74 -17.62
CA SER A 289 -9.70 -15.69 -18.18
C SER A 289 -8.23 -16.06 -18.02
N LYS A 290 -7.42 -15.73 -19.03
CA LYS A 290 -5.97 -15.83 -18.92
C LYS A 290 -5.47 -14.73 -18.00
N VAL A 291 -4.84 -15.10 -16.88
CA VAL A 291 -4.27 -14.16 -15.91
C VAL A 291 -2.75 -14.16 -16.01
N THR A 292 -2.18 -13.00 -16.33
CA THR A 292 -0.73 -12.75 -16.29
C THR A 292 -0.40 -11.97 -15.03
N ARG A 293 0.56 -12.45 -14.25
CA ARG A 293 0.92 -11.84 -12.97
C ARG A 293 2.19 -11.00 -13.10
N ILE A 294 2.14 -9.75 -12.66
CA ILE A 294 3.29 -8.85 -12.49
C ILE A 294 3.46 -8.59 -11.00
N GLY A 295 4.60 -9.01 -10.47
CA GLY A 295 4.96 -8.91 -9.06
C GLY A 295 6.34 -9.51 -8.84
N LEU A 296 6.77 -9.56 -7.60
CA LEU A 296 8.08 -10.09 -7.21
C LEU A 296 8.10 -11.62 -7.27
N PRO A 297 9.24 -12.25 -7.63
CA PRO A 297 9.40 -13.69 -7.56
C PRO A 297 9.38 -14.18 -6.10
N ASP A 298 9.06 -15.46 -5.91
CA ASP A 298 9.09 -16.13 -4.60
C ASP A 298 10.54 -16.36 -4.14
N ARG A 299 11.22 -15.29 -3.78
CA ARG A 299 12.56 -15.27 -3.17
C ARG A 299 12.84 -13.93 -2.50
N TYR A 300 13.75 -13.90 -1.53
CA TYR A 300 14.24 -12.64 -0.98
C TYR A 300 15.00 -11.83 -2.02
N ILE A 301 14.77 -10.52 -1.99
CA ILE A 301 15.40 -9.59 -2.92
C ILE A 301 16.71 -9.06 -2.28
N GLU A 302 17.73 -8.94 -3.10
CA GLU A 302 19.04 -8.43 -2.71
C GLU A 302 19.02 -6.94 -2.30
N CYS A 303 20.11 -6.48 -1.67
CA CYS A 303 20.33 -5.05 -1.45
C CYS A 303 20.69 -4.34 -2.76
N GLY A 304 20.23 -3.10 -2.94
CA GLY A 304 20.54 -2.31 -4.12
C GLY A 304 19.73 -1.01 -4.20
N ALA A 305 20.02 -0.18 -5.19
CA ALA A 305 19.20 0.99 -5.46
C ALA A 305 17.79 0.57 -5.89
N VAL A 306 16.78 1.18 -5.29
CA VAL A 306 15.36 0.82 -5.54
C VAL A 306 15.00 0.87 -7.02
N PRO A 307 15.35 1.91 -7.81
CA PRO A 307 15.05 1.95 -9.25
C PRO A 307 15.65 0.77 -10.02
N THR A 308 16.92 0.43 -9.72
CA THR A 308 17.61 -0.70 -10.36
C THR A 308 16.91 -2.03 -10.04
N LEU A 309 16.53 -2.22 -8.78
CA LEU A 309 15.82 -3.43 -8.35
C LEU A 309 14.43 -3.51 -8.99
N GLN A 310 13.67 -2.42 -9.00
CA GLN A 310 12.35 -2.38 -9.61
C GLN A 310 12.41 -2.66 -11.11
N THR A 311 13.41 -2.13 -11.84
CA THR A 311 13.66 -2.46 -13.23
C THR A 311 13.98 -3.95 -13.40
N ARG A 312 14.90 -4.48 -12.60
CA ARG A 312 15.31 -5.90 -12.64
C ARG A 312 14.14 -6.86 -12.40
N TYR A 313 13.23 -6.49 -11.50
CA TYR A 313 12.09 -7.33 -11.14
C TYR A 313 10.79 -6.99 -11.88
N GLY A 314 10.86 -6.14 -12.90
CA GLY A 314 9.73 -5.87 -13.78
C GLY A 314 8.60 -5.04 -13.15
N LEU A 315 8.90 -4.23 -12.13
CA LEU A 315 7.91 -3.36 -11.48
C LEU A 315 7.85 -1.94 -12.09
N THR A 316 8.36 -1.73 -13.29
CA THR A 316 8.35 -0.43 -13.98
C THR A 316 7.24 -0.33 -15.02
N THR A 317 6.86 0.88 -15.40
CA THR A 317 5.91 1.14 -16.50
C THR A 317 6.35 0.46 -17.79
N GLY A 318 7.64 0.55 -18.15
CA GLY A 318 8.20 -0.11 -19.35
C GLY A 318 8.04 -1.63 -19.30
N ALA A 319 8.33 -2.25 -18.15
CA ALA A 319 8.17 -3.69 -18.00
C ALA A 319 6.69 -4.15 -18.11
N ILE A 320 5.74 -3.33 -17.66
CA ILE A 320 4.29 -3.60 -17.85
C ILE A 320 3.96 -3.53 -19.35
N VAL A 321 4.47 -2.52 -20.06
CA VAL A 321 4.28 -2.36 -21.51
C VAL A 321 4.82 -3.58 -22.26
N ASP A 322 6.09 -3.93 -22.04
CA ASP A 322 6.75 -5.07 -22.68
C ASP A 322 5.99 -6.38 -22.41
N ARG A 323 5.52 -6.55 -21.17
CA ARG A 323 4.76 -7.74 -20.79
C ARG A 323 3.43 -7.84 -21.51
N ILE A 324 2.71 -6.74 -21.69
CA ILE A 324 1.41 -6.71 -22.39
C ILE A 324 1.62 -6.93 -23.89
N GLU A 325 2.64 -6.33 -24.51
CA GLU A 325 2.95 -6.56 -25.92
C GLU A 325 3.32 -8.03 -26.20
N ALA A 326 4.03 -8.69 -25.28
CA ALA A 326 4.37 -10.11 -25.39
C ALA A 326 3.17 -11.07 -25.22
N LEU A 327 1.98 -10.57 -24.86
CA LEU A 327 0.76 -11.39 -24.76
C LEU A 327 -0.02 -11.49 -26.09
N ARG A 328 0.36 -10.70 -27.09
CA ARG A 328 -0.22 -10.71 -28.45
C ARG A 328 0.45 -11.73 -29.33
#